data_947da643f5014bd0d9c0492e8a43c2a1
#
_entry.id   947da643f5014bd0d9c0492e8a43c2a1
#
_cell.length_a   1.000
_cell.length_b   1.000
_cell.length_c   1.000
_cell.angle_alpha   90.00
_cell.angle_beta   90.00
_cell.angle_gamma   90.00
#
_symmetry.space_group_name_H-M   'P 1'
#
loop_
_entity.id
_entity.type
_entity.pdbx_description
1 polymer ?
#
loop_
_entity_poly.entity_id
_entity_poly.type
_entity_poly.pdbx_seq_one_letter_code
_entity_poly.pdbx_strand_id
1 'polypeptide(L)'
;MQSFELLSPLIDGSTKVSENEMYKTTDYLRNGVLYLNNLLRPQHKKLSTLMIYSTTKCQSRCKHCSIWQKPEEHLSLRDLQKIMASRCITKNTVVGLEGGEFILHPESTAIMEWFMRHHPNYTLLSNCLNPQKVIDAVRRYNPRHLYVSLDGDRDTYKVMRGCNGHDKVIEVVETLKNEVPISLMFCLSPWNTFKDMDYVIRVARKYEVDIRIGIYGTMDFFNTTA
;
A
#
# COMPACT_ATOMS: atom_id res chain seq x y z
N MET A 1 19.26 31.04 3.41
CA MET A 1 20.12 29.97 3.93
C MET A 1 19.73 29.76 5.39
N GLN A 2 18.71 28.97 5.65
CA GLN A 2 18.39 28.46 7.00
C GLN A 2 18.72 26.97 6.97
N SER A 3 19.63 26.63 7.85
CA SER A 3 20.42 25.43 7.93
C SER A 3 19.63 24.17 8.26
N PHE A 4 20.06 23.09 7.67
CA PHE A 4 19.69 21.69 7.82
C PHE A 4 19.95 21.09 9.23
N GLU A 5 19.62 21.79 10.30
CA GLU A 5 19.86 21.31 11.67
C GLU A 5 18.71 20.50 12.30
N LEU A 6 17.65 20.20 11.54
CA LEU A 6 16.44 19.52 12.08
C LEU A 6 16.44 17.97 11.95
N LEU A 7 17.52 17.36 11.46
CA LEU A 7 17.55 15.90 11.26
C LEU A 7 18.44 15.11 12.25
N SER A 8 19.12 15.77 13.17
CA SER A 8 20.10 15.12 14.05
C SER A 8 19.55 14.29 15.24
N PRO A 9 18.29 14.39 15.69
CA PRO A 9 17.77 13.49 16.73
C PRO A 9 17.16 12.18 16.24
N LEU A 10 17.12 11.92 14.92
CA LEU A 10 16.38 10.79 14.35
C LEU A 10 17.22 9.52 14.14
N ILE A 11 18.52 9.56 14.41
CA ILE A 11 19.40 8.41 14.26
C ILE A 11 19.97 8.04 15.65
N ASP A 12 19.10 7.62 16.55
CA ASP A 12 19.53 6.82 17.70
C ASP A 12 19.62 5.37 17.23
N GLY A 13 20.86 4.87 17.17
CA GLY A 13 21.19 3.54 16.63
C GLY A 13 20.73 2.34 17.47
N SER A 14 19.68 2.49 18.28
CA SER A 14 19.15 1.44 19.15
C SER A 14 17.79 0.87 18.71
N THR A 15 17.31 1.18 17.51
CA THR A 15 16.09 0.52 17.00
C THR A 15 16.39 -0.95 16.72
N LYS A 16 15.96 -1.83 17.60
CA LYS A 16 15.78 -3.25 17.29
C LYS A 16 14.95 -3.31 16.00
N VAL A 17 15.58 -3.76 14.93
CA VAL A 17 14.90 -4.09 13.66
C VAL A 17 13.82 -5.10 14.02
N SER A 18 12.55 -4.72 13.89
CA SER A 18 11.45 -5.62 14.20
C SER A 18 11.50 -6.79 13.21
N GLU A 19 11.23 -8.02 13.67
CA GLU A 19 11.18 -9.22 12.81
C GLU A 19 10.08 -9.13 11.72
N ASN A 20 9.29 -8.08 11.73
CA ASN A 20 8.18 -7.77 10.82
C ASN A 20 8.59 -6.94 9.59
N GLU A 21 9.87 -6.87 9.24
CA GLU A 21 10.29 -6.15 8.03
C GLU A 21 9.65 -6.74 6.77
N MET A 22 9.00 -5.87 5.98
CA MET A 22 8.42 -6.25 4.70
C MET A 22 9.48 -6.77 3.72
N TYR A 23 10.69 -6.22 3.75
CA TYR A 23 11.84 -6.62 2.94
C TYR A 23 12.96 -7.13 3.83
N LYS A 24 13.21 -8.43 3.75
CA LYS A 24 14.38 -9.05 4.36
C LYS A 24 15.63 -8.72 3.53
N THR A 25 16.82 -8.79 4.13
CA THR A 25 18.10 -8.63 3.40
C THR A 25 18.16 -9.51 2.14
N THR A 26 17.57 -10.70 2.21
CA THR A 26 17.43 -11.62 1.06
C THR A 26 16.60 -11.05 -0.09
N ASP A 27 15.62 -10.18 0.18
CA ASP A 27 14.81 -9.53 -0.85
C ASP A 27 15.62 -8.47 -1.62
N TYR A 28 16.47 -7.73 -0.91
CA TYR A 28 17.40 -6.77 -1.56
C TYR A 28 18.41 -7.48 -2.44
N LEU A 29 19.04 -8.55 -1.96
CA LEU A 29 19.97 -9.35 -2.74
C LEU A 29 19.29 -9.93 -3.98
N ARG A 30 18.10 -10.50 -3.83
CA ARG A 30 17.31 -11.04 -4.94
C ARG A 30 16.97 -9.96 -5.97
N ASN A 31 16.56 -8.77 -5.53
CA ASN A 31 16.25 -7.65 -6.42
C ASN A 31 17.52 -7.14 -7.14
N GLY A 32 18.67 -7.14 -6.49
CA GLY A 32 19.95 -6.83 -7.12
C GLY A 32 20.31 -7.83 -8.22
N VAL A 33 20.18 -9.13 -7.96
CA VAL A 33 20.37 -10.18 -8.97
C VAL A 33 19.38 -10.04 -10.12
N LEU A 34 18.10 -9.74 -9.82
CA LEU A 34 17.08 -9.51 -10.83
C LEU A 34 17.42 -8.30 -11.71
N TYR A 35 17.91 -7.22 -11.12
CA TYR A 35 18.34 -6.03 -11.85
C TYR A 35 19.48 -6.35 -12.81
N LEU A 36 20.51 -7.04 -12.36
CA LEU A 36 21.65 -7.48 -13.19
C LEU A 36 21.18 -8.40 -14.33
N ASN A 37 20.31 -9.36 -14.04
CA ASN A 37 19.74 -10.23 -15.09
C ASN A 37 18.96 -9.43 -16.14
N ASN A 38 18.20 -8.43 -15.73
CA ASN A 38 17.42 -7.56 -16.64
C ASN A 38 18.33 -6.67 -17.51
N LEU A 39 19.50 -6.27 -17.00
CA LEU A 39 20.52 -5.55 -17.78
C LEU A 39 21.16 -6.47 -18.83
N LEU A 40 21.56 -7.67 -18.43
CA LEU A 40 22.25 -8.63 -19.28
C LEU A 40 21.32 -9.28 -20.33
N ARG A 41 20.00 -9.36 -20.04
CA ARG A 41 19.02 -10.01 -20.88
C ARG A 41 17.80 -9.10 -21.16
N PRO A 42 17.98 -8.00 -21.89
CA PRO A 42 16.92 -6.98 -22.10
C PRO A 42 15.67 -7.53 -22.79
N GLN A 43 15.79 -8.65 -23.53
CA GLN A 43 14.67 -9.33 -24.20
C GLN A 43 13.85 -10.23 -23.26
N HIS A 44 14.35 -10.49 -22.04
CA HIS A 44 13.73 -11.43 -21.08
C HIS A 44 13.57 -10.80 -19.69
N LYS A 45 13.20 -9.54 -19.65
CA LYS A 45 13.02 -8.78 -18.39
C LYS A 45 11.96 -9.44 -17.52
N LYS A 46 12.22 -9.43 -16.21
CA LYS A 46 11.31 -9.90 -15.17
C LYS A 46 10.95 -8.74 -14.25
N LEU A 47 9.73 -8.75 -13.72
CA LEU A 47 9.24 -7.75 -12.77
C LEU A 47 9.62 -8.12 -11.34
N SER A 48 10.13 -7.17 -10.58
CA SER A 48 10.25 -7.28 -9.13
C SER A 48 8.89 -7.05 -8.45
N THR A 49 8.15 -6.07 -8.96
CA THR A 49 6.85 -5.65 -8.41
C THR A 49 5.88 -5.35 -9.54
N LEU A 50 4.61 -5.66 -9.32
CA LEU A 50 3.48 -5.30 -10.18
C LEU A 50 2.37 -4.74 -9.31
N MET A 51 1.95 -3.50 -9.54
CA MET A 51 0.78 -2.90 -8.88
C MET A 51 -0.42 -3.00 -9.80
N ILE A 52 -1.53 -3.53 -9.31
CA ILE A 52 -2.74 -3.77 -10.09
C ILE A 52 -3.89 -2.94 -9.51
N TYR A 53 -4.30 -1.93 -10.25
CA TYR A 53 -5.50 -1.15 -9.97
C TYR A 53 -6.71 -1.89 -10.53
N SER A 54 -7.28 -2.77 -9.73
CA SER A 54 -8.32 -3.71 -10.19
C SER A 54 -9.73 -3.14 -10.19
N THR A 55 -9.95 -2.00 -9.53
CA THR A 55 -11.25 -1.33 -9.46
C THR A 55 -11.11 0.17 -9.34
N THR A 56 -12.03 0.92 -9.94
CA THR A 56 -12.17 2.36 -9.72
C THR A 56 -13.12 2.68 -8.57
N LYS A 57 -13.88 1.70 -8.08
CA LYS A 57 -14.81 1.88 -6.96
C LYS A 57 -14.08 2.26 -5.67
N CYS A 58 -14.46 3.39 -5.08
CA CYS A 58 -13.91 3.87 -3.80
C CYS A 58 -14.97 4.65 -3.04
N GLN A 59 -15.05 4.43 -1.72
CA GLN A 59 -15.93 5.20 -0.83
C GLN A 59 -15.25 6.43 -0.24
N SER A 60 -13.91 6.57 -0.36
CA SER A 60 -13.18 7.77 0.01
C SER A 60 -13.25 8.82 -1.09
N ARG A 61 -13.20 10.10 -0.70
CA ARG A 61 -13.17 11.25 -1.61
C ARG A 61 -11.91 12.06 -1.40
N CYS A 62 -10.76 11.39 -1.55
CA CYS A 62 -9.46 11.96 -1.26
C CYS A 62 -9.15 13.14 -2.18
N LYS A 63 -8.62 14.25 -1.60
CA LYS A 63 -8.24 15.43 -2.36
C LYS A 63 -7.09 15.19 -3.35
N HIS A 64 -6.20 14.26 -3.03
CA HIS A 64 -5.04 13.90 -3.86
C HIS A 64 -5.33 12.81 -4.89
N CYS A 65 -6.58 12.33 -4.99
CA CYS A 65 -6.94 11.22 -5.88
C CYS A 65 -8.36 11.41 -6.42
N SER A 66 -8.52 11.33 -7.72
CA SER A 66 -9.82 11.49 -8.40
C SER A 66 -10.42 10.17 -8.90
N ILE A 67 -9.88 9.04 -8.48
CA ILE A 67 -10.35 7.72 -8.95
C ILE A 67 -11.83 7.50 -8.64
N TRP A 68 -12.32 8.03 -7.50
CA TRP A 68 -13.70 7.94 -7.07
C TRP A 68 -14.70 8.71 -7.95
N GLN A 69 -14.19 9.59 -8.83
CA GLN A 69 -15.00 10.35 -9.81
C GLN A 69 -15.09 9.63 -11.16
N LYS A 70 -14.29 8.59 -11.37
CA LYS A 70 -14.31 7.83 -12.61
C LYS A 70 -15.52 6.89 -12.65
N PRO A 71 -15.98 6.50 -13.84
CA PRO A 71 -16.95 5.41 -13.99
C PRO A 71 -16.49 4.18 -13.22
N GLU A 72 -17.46 3.47 -12.62
CA GLU A 72 -17.16 2.22 -11.91
C GLU A 72 -16.75 1.13 -12.91
N GLU A 73 -15.49 0.72 -12.85
CA GLU A 73 -14.92 -0.33 -13.70
C GLU A 73 -14.18 -1.34 -12.83
N HIS A 74 -14.17 -2.58 -13.27
CA HIS A 74 -13.53 -3.70 -12.57
C HIS A 74 -12.77 -4.58 -13.53
N LEU A 75 -11.55 -4.92 -13.15
CA LEU A 75 -10.72 -5.90 -13.85
C LEU A 75 -11.10 -7.30 -13.36
N SER A 76 -11.73 -8.12 -14.19
CA SER A 76 -12.20 -9.45 -13.80
C SER A 76 -11.08 -10.37 -13.33
N LEU A 77 -11.42 -11.36 -12.49
CA LEU A 77 -10.47 -12.41 -12.10
C LEU A 77 -9.86 -13.10 -13.34
N ARG A 78 -10.65 -13.32 -14.40
CA ARG A 78 -10.16 -13.92 -15.65
C ARG A 78 -9.07 -13.07 -16.32
N ASP A 79 -9.22 -11.74 -16.31
CA ASP A 79 -8.22 -10.86 -16.90
C ASP A 79 -6.98 -10.74 -16.02
N LEU A 80 -7.15 -10.76 -14.69
CA LEU A 80 -6.04 -10.89 -13.76
C LEU A 80 -5.24 -12.17 -14.00
N GLN A 81 -5.90 -13.29 -14.21
CA GLN A 81 -5.23 -14.55 -14.53
C GLN A 81 -4.44 -14.48 -15.84
N LYS A 82 -4.96 -13.81 -16.87
CA LYS A 82 -4.22 -13.57 -18.13
C LYS A 82 -2.97 -12.72 -17.90
N ILE A 83 -3.07 -11.64 -17.10
CA ILE A 83 -1.94 -10.79 -16.72
C ILE A 83 -0.89 -11.64 -15.99
N MET A 84 -1.31 -12.42 -15.01
CA MET A 84 -0.44 -13.26 -14.19
C MET A 84 0.25 -14.38 -14.99
N ALA A 85 -0.31 -14.80 -16.13
CA ALA A 85 0.33 -15.74 -17.05
C ALA A 85 1.49 -15.13 -17.86
N SER A 86 1.75 -13.84 -17.73
CA SER A 86 2.86 -13.17 -18.45
C SER A 86 4.21 -13.76 -18.06
N ARG A 87 5.08 -13.95 -19.06
CA ARG A 87 6.46 -14.39 -18.86
C ARG A 87 7.31 -13.43 -18.04
N CYS A 88 6.91 -12.15 -17.90
CA CYS A 88 7.60 -11.16 -17.08
C CYS A 88 7.34 -11.35 -15.58
N ILE A 89 6.27 -12.03 -15.22
CA ILE A 89 5.87 -12.31 -13.84
C ILE A 89 6.44 -13.66 -13.40
N THR A 90 7.02 -13.68 -12.21
CA THR A 90 7.59 -14.90 -11.62
C THR A 90 7.04 -15.07 -10.20
N LYS A 91 7.22 -16.24 -9.59
CA LYS A 91 6.84 -16.49 -8.19
C LYS A 91 7.45 -15.50 -7.19
N ASN A 92 8.54 -14.82 -7.60
CA ASN A 92 9.22 -13.81 -6.78
C ASN A 92 8.70 -12.39 -7.02
N THR A 93 7.89 -12.15 -8.05
CA THR A 93 7.27 -10.85 -8.30
C THR A 93 6.29 -10.54 -7.16
N VAL A 94 6.43 -9.41 -6.50
CA VAL A 94 5.45 -8.94 -5.51
C VAL A 94 4.30 -8.30 -6.26
N VAL A 95 3.06 -8.76 -6.00
CA VAL A 95 1.87 -8.20 -6.65
C VAL A 95 1.07 -7.39 -5.64
N GLY A 96 0.91 -6.09 -5.89
CA GLY A 96 0.03 -5.23 -5.11
C GLY A 96 -1.39 -5.25 -5.66
N LEU A 97 -2.36 -5.67 -4.83
CA LEU A 97 -3.78 -5.55 -5.13
C LEU A 97 -4.27 -4.20 -4.63
N GLU A 98 -4.55 -3.33 -5.57
CA GLU A 98 -4.91 -1.94 -5.35
C GLU A 98 -6.14 -1.54 -6.19
N GLY A 99 -6.44 -0.25 -6.19
CA GLY A 99 -7.53 0.31 -6.97
C GLY A 99 -8.04 1.59 -6.34
N GLY A 100 -9.33 1.85 -6.45
CA GLY A 100 -10.02 2.77 -5.57
C GLY A 100 -9.98 2.25 -4.14
N GLU A 101 -10.78 1.22 -3.87
CA GLU A 101 -10.68 0.40 -2.66
C GLU A 101 -10.89 -1.07 -3.06
N PHE A 102 -9.83 -1.85 -3.00
CA PHE A 102 -9.84 -3.24 -3.49
C PHE A 102 -10.93 -4.11 -2.80
N ILE A 103 -11.15 -3.92 -1.51
CA ILE A 103 -12.17 -4.67 -0.74
C ILE A 103 -13.61 -4.44 -1.26
N LEU A 104 -13.84 -3.38 -2.04
CA LEU A 104 -15.12 -3.10 -2.68
C LEU A 104 -15.26 -3.73 -4.07
N HIS A 105 -14.21 -4.33 -4.59
CA HIS A 105 -14.29 -5.05 -5.87
C HIS A 105 -15.29 -6.20 -5.78
N PRO A 106 -16.20 -6.40 -6.75
CA PRO A 106 -17.22 -7.46 -6.69
C PRO A 106 -16.65 -8.87 -6.53
N GLU A 107 -15.51 -9.12 -7.16
CA GLU A 107 -14.81 -10.42 -7.09
C GLU A 107 -13.63 -10.41 -6.10
N SER A 108 -13.54 -9.44 -5.16
CA SER A 108 -12.40 -9.32 -4.24
C SER A 108 -12.06 -10.62 -3.51
N THR A 109 -13.08 -11.33 -3.05
CA THR A 109 -12.95 -12.63 -2.38
C THR A 109 -12.32 -13.69 -3.31
N ALA A 110 -12.87 -13.85 -4.52
CA ALA A 110 -12.38 -14.82 -5.49
C ALA A 110 -10.95 -14.49 -5.95
N ILE A 111 -10.64 -13.20 -6.12
CA ILE A 111 -9.29 -12.73 -6.49
C ILE A 111 -8.30 -13.08 -5.38
N MET A 112 -8.59 -12.72 -4.12
CA MET A 112 -7.68 -13.01 -3.00
C MET A 112 -7.51 -14.52 -2.80
N GLU A 113 -8.57 -15.31 -2.92
CA GLU A 113 -8.49 -16.77 -2.86
C GLU A 113 -7.59 -17.35 -3.95
N TRP A 114 -7.71 -16.83 -5.18
CA TRP A 114 -6.84 -17.23 -6.27
C TRP A 114 -5.38 -16.87 -6.01
N PHE A 115 -5.08 -15.63 -5.55
CA PHE A 115 -3.72 -15.21 -5.23
C PHE A 115 -3.12 -16.03 -4.10
N MET A 116 -3.86 -16.27 -3.03
CA MET A 116 -3.41 -17.12 -1.91
C MET A 116 -2.96 -18.52 -2.38
N ARG A 117 -3.69 -19.10 -3.33
CA ARG A 117 -3.40 -20.46 -3.84
C ARG A 117 -2.31 -20.51 -4.91
N HIS A 118 -2.23 -19.52 -5.79
CA HIS A 118 -1.41 -19.57 -7.01
C HIS A 118 -0.23 -18.58 -6.99
N HIS A 119 -0.34 -17.49 -6.23
CA HIS A 119 0.69 -16.45 -6.14
C HIS A 119 0.68 -15.79 -4.77
N PRO A 120 1.10 -16.48 -3.69
CA PRO A 120 0.99 -15.97 -2.32
C PRO A 120 1.89 -14.74 -2.04
N ASN A 121 2.76 -14.37 -2.98
CA ASN A 121 3.60 -13.18 -2.91
C ASN A 121 2.84 -11.92 -3.34
N TYR A 122 1.70 -11.66 -2.69
CA TYR A 122 0.87 -10.49 -2.96
C TYR A 122 0.65 -9.65 -1.71
N THR A 123 0.34 -8.37 -1.91
CA THR A 123 0.07 -7.37 -0.87
C THR A 123 -1.31 -6.76 -1.09
N LEU A 124 -1.89 -6.22 -0.04
CA LEU A 124 -3.18 -5.54 -0.06
C LEU A 124 -2.99 -4.08 0.36
N LEU A 125 -3.56 -3.14 -0.40
CA LEU A 125 -3.69 -1.74 -0.01
C LEU A 125 -5.15 -1.43 0.31
N SER A 126 -5.40 -0.83 1.47
CA SER A 126 -6.75 -0.45 1.90
C SER A 126 -6.79 0.91 2.60
N ASN A 127 -7.91 1.62 2.41
CA ASN A 127 -8.24 2.81 3.19
C ASN A 127 -8.90 2.46 4.54
N CYS A 128 -9.15 1.18 4.80
CA CYS A 128 -9.69 0.64 6.06
C CYS A 128 -11.06 1.22 6.50
N LEU A 129 -11.84 1.84 5.62
CA LEU A 129 -13.15 2.39 5.99
C LEU A 129 -14.21 1.32 6.30
N ASN A 130 -13.90 0.06 5.98
CA ASN A 130 -14.68 -1.11 6.38
C ASN A 130 -13.76 -2.07 7.17
N PRO A 131 -13.49 -1.77 8.46
CA PRO A 131 -12.48 -2.48 9.25
C PRO A 131 -12.71 -3.98 9.26
N GLN A 132 -13.92 -4.43 9.56
CA GLN A 132 -14.24 -5.85 9.68
C GLN A 132 -13.96 -6.62 8.39
N LYS A 133 -14.32 -6.05 7.24
CA LYS A 133 -14.02 -6.70 5.94
C LYS A 133 -12.52 -6.82 5.68
N VAL A 134 -11.73 -5.81 6.06
CA VAL A 134 -10.27 -5.85 5.91
C VAL A 134 -9.67 -6.90 6.85
N ILE A 135 -10.09 -6.92 8.12
CA ILE A 135 -9.62 -7.87 9.12
C ILE A 135 -9.93 -9.31 8.68
N ASP A 136 -11.19 -9.57 8.28
CA ASP A 136 -11.61 -10.90 7.81
C ASP A 136 -10.85 -11.32 6.55
N ALA A 137 -10.62 -10.40 5.61
CA ALA A 137 -9.88 -10.66 4.39
C ALA A 137 -8.41 -11.01 4.69
N VAL A 138 -7.74 -10.25 5.56
CA VAL A 138 -6.35 -10.52 5.95
C VAL A 138 -6.24 -11.89 6.61
N ARG A 139 -7.09 -12.19 7.58
CA ARG A 139 -7.08 -13.48 8.31
C ARG A 139 -7.37 -14.67 7.40
N ARG A 140 -8.30 -14.51 6.47
CA ARG A 140 -8.73 -15.60 5.59
C ARG A 140 -7.77 -15.84 4.43
N TYR A 141 -7.20 -14.80 3.83
CA TYR A 141 -6.46 -14.90 2.58
C TYR A 141 -4.97 -14.63 2.72
N ASN A 142 -4.51 -14.27 3.91
CA ASN A 142 -3.11 -14.16 4.33
C ASN A 142 -2.23 -13.41 3.31
N PRO A 143 -2.51 -12.13 2.98
CA PRO A 143 -1.61 -11.35 2.14
C PRO A 143 -0.24 -11.22 2.82
N ARG A 144 0.82 -11.16 2.04
CA ARG A 144 2.19 -11.00 2.55
C ARG A 144 2.37 -9.71 3.37
N HIS A 145 1.63 -8.66 3.03
CA HIS A 145 1.73 -7.34 3.64
C HIS A 145 0.44 -6.57 3.47
N LEU A 146 0.08 -5.77 4.47
CA LEU A 146 -1.04 -4.85 4.43
C LEU A 146 -0.53 -3.40 4.42
N TYR A 147 -0.88 -2.65 3.38
CA TYR A 147 -0.69 -1.20 3.32
C TYR A 147 -1.95 -0.51 3.77
N VAL A 148 -1.80 0.43 4.71
CA VAL A 148 -2.91 1.13 5.34
C VAL A 148 -2.76 2.63 5.15
N SER A 149 -3.74 3.27 4.56
CA SER A 149 -3.70 4.70 4.27
C SER A 149 -3.96 5.57 5.50
N LEU A 150 -2.98 6.42 5.89
CA LEU A 150 -3.11 7.36 7.00
C LEU A 150 -2.34 8.67 6.69
N ASP A 151 -3.05 9.80 6.50
CA ASP A 151 -2.46 11.06 6.04
C ASP A 151 -2.39 12.16 7.11
N GLY A 152 -2.57 11.83 8.37
CA GLY A 152 -2.50 12.76 9.49
C GLY A 152 -3.40 12.35 10.65
N ASP A 153 -3.63 13.29 11.58
CA ASP A 153 -4.57 13.13 12.68
C ASP A 153 -6.04 13.11 12.19
N ARG A 154 -7.00 13.04 13.12
CA ARG A 154 -8.43 12.95 12.78
C ARG A 154 -8.92 14.08 11.87
N ASP A 155 -8.48 15.31 12.14
CA ASP A 155 -8.94 16.50 11.42
C ASP A 155 -8.32 16.53 10.02
N THR A 156 -7.01 16.35 9.93
CA THR A 156 -6.31 16.26 8.64
C THR A 156 -6.77 15.07 7.82
N TYR A 157 -6.96 13.91 8.44
CA TYR A 157 -7.50 12.72 7.76
C TYR A 157 -8.87 13.02 7.13
N LYS A 158 -9.77 13.66 7.90
CA LYS A 158 -11.11 14.04 7.40
C LYS A 158 -11.00 14.98 6.20
N VAL A 159 -10.13 15.97 6.26
CA VAL A 159 -9.90 16.93 5.17
C VAL A 159 -9.31 16.24 3.93
N MET A 160 -8.31 15.39 4.14
CA MET A 160 -7.58 14.71 3.08
C MET A 160 -8.42 13.62 2.39
N ARG A 161 -9.14 12.81 3.19
CA ARG A 161 -9.86 11.62 2.72
C ARG A 161 -11.35 11.86 2.47
N GLY A 162 -11.88 13.04 2.87
CA GLY A 162 -13.28 13.40 2.69
C GLY A 162 -14.26 12.57 3.53
N CYS A 163 -13.78 11.94 4.62
CA CYS A 163 -14.59 11.07 5.47
C CYS A 163 -14.00 10.93 6.89
N ASN A 164 -14.85 10.54 7.85
CA ASN A 164 -14.44 10.24 9.22
C ASN A 164 -13.99 8.78 9.33
N GLY A 165 -12.76 8.49 8.94
CA GLY A 165 -12.24 7.12 8.91
C GLY A 165 -11.00 6.86 9.77
N HIS A 166 -10.41 7.90 10.38
CA HIS A 166 -9.19 7.78 11.15
C HIS A 166 -9.21 6.65 12.19
N ASP A 167 -10.26 6.60 13.03
CA ASP A 167 -10.36 5.61 14.11
C ASP A 167 -10.55 4.18 13.57
N LYS A 168 -11.18 4.04 12.42
CA LYS A 168 -11.31 2.75 11.71
C LYS A 168 -9.95 2.24 11.21
N VAL A 169 -9.09 3.15 10.76
CA VAL A 169 -7.71 2.83 10.39
C VAL A 169 -6.94 2.34 11.61
N ILE A 170 -7.04 3.07 12.72
CA ILE A 170 -6.37 2.68 13.97
C ILE A 170 -6.87 1.32 14.48
N GLU A 171 -8.17 1.05 14.41
CA GLU A 171 -8.77 -0.25 14.77
C GLU A 171 -8.14 -1.40 13.96
N VAL A 172 -8.00 -1.25 12.65
CA VAL A 172 -7.38 -2.28 11.80
C VAL A 172 -5.91 -2.49 12.16
N VAL A 173 -5.15 -1.40 12.33
CA VAL A 173 -3.74 -1.47 12.70
C VAL A 173 -3.56 -2.15 14.05
N GLU A 174 -4.31 -1.74 15.07
CA GLU A 174 -4.23 -2.31 16.42
C GLU A 174 -4.59 -3.79 16.44
N THR A 175 -5.59 -4.18 15.65
CA THR A 175 -6.06 -5.57 15.58
C THR A 175 -5.05 -6.48 14.86
N LEU A 176 -4.46 -6.01 13.75
CA LEU A 176 -3.69 -6.87 12.85
C LEU A 176 -2.17 -6.75 12.98
N LYS A 177 -1.64 -5.82 13.77
CA LYS A 177 -0.19 -5.53 13.87
C LYS A 177 0.69 -6.73 14.19
N ASN A 178 0.16 -7.73 14.88
CA ASN A 178 0.87 -8.97 15.23
C ASN A 178 0.52 -10.15 14.31
N GLU A 179 -0.40 -9.95 13.34
CA GLU A 179 -0.88 -11.02 12.47
C GLU A 179 -0.31 -10.89 11.04
N VAL A 180 -0.05 -9.67 10.59
CA VAL A 180 0.49 -9.37 9.26
C VAL A 180 1.42 -8.16 9.33
N PRO A 181 2.54 -8.12 8.58
CA PRO A 181 3.33 -6.90 8.44
C PRO A 181 2.48 -5.75 7.89
N ILE A 182 2.53 -4.59 8.56
CA ILE A 182 1.76 -3.40 8.18
C ILE A 182 2.70 -2.24 7.86
N SER A 183 2.39 -1.48 6.80
CA SER A 183 2.97 -0.17 6.56
C SER A 183 1.88 0.89 6.49
N LEU A 184 2.03 1.96 7.27
CA LEU A 184 1.22 3.15 7.13
C LEU A 184 1.66 3.92 5.88
N MET A 185 0.71 4.23 5.00
CA MET A 185 0.95 4.97 3.77
C MET A 185 0.58 6.43 4.01
N PHE A 186 1.58 7.30 4.06
CA PHE A 186 1.42 8.75 4.17
C PHE A 186 1.75 9.40 2.83
N CYS A 187 0.86 10.27 2.35
CA CYS A 187 1.09 11.07 1.15
C CYS A 187 1.26 12.55 1.51
N LEU A 188 2.50 13.04 1.47
CA LEU A 188 2.77 14.47 1.65
C LEU A 188 2.20 15.24 0.46
N SER A 189 1.36 16.23 0.73
CA SER A 189 0.57 16.92 -0.29
C SER A 189 0.30 18.38 0.15
N PRO A 190 -0.27 19.23 -0.72
CA PRO A 190 -0.66 20.61 -0.34
C PRO A 190 -1.72 20.71 0.78
N TRP A 191 -2.35 19.60 1.17
CA TRP A 191 -3.46 19.60 2.14
C TRP A 191 -3.08 19.00 3.51
N ASN A 192 -1.81 18.62 3.69
CA ASN A 192 -1.24 18.20 4.97
C ASN A 192 0.18 18.77 5.12
N THR A 193 0.80 18.55 6.26
CA THR A 193 2.06 19.19 6.65
C THR A 193 3.04 18.17 7.22
N PHE A 194 4.27 18.60 7.48
CA PHE A 194 5.24 17.81 8.24
C PHE A 194 4.77 17.46 9.66
N LYS A 195 3.89 18.27 10.28
CA LYS A 195 3.29 17.93 11.58
C LYS A 195 2.39 16.71 11.50
N ASP A 196 1.68 16.57 10.38
CA ASP A 196 0.84 15.40 10.11
C ASP A 196 1.70 14.17 9.85
N MET A 197 2.82 14.33 9.15
CA MET A 197 3.82 13.27 8.97
C MET A 197 4.38 12.81 10.31
N ASP A 198 4.78 13.73 11.19
CA ASP A 198 5.26 13.41 12.53
C ASP A 198 4.19 12.69 13.37
N TYR A 199 2.93 13.07 13.20
CA TYR A 199 1.82 12.36 13.84
C TYR A 199 1.79 10.89 13.37
N VAL A 200 1.84 10.63 12.05
CA VAL A 200 1.81 9.27 11.50
C VAL A 200 3.05 8.47 11.92
N ILE A 201 4.23 9.11 12.01
CA ILE A 201 5.44 8.48 12.55
C ILE A 201 5.23 8.06 14.01
N ARG A 202 4.61 8.90 14.84
CA ARG A 202 4.29 8.53 16.24
C ARG A 202 3.30 7.36 16.31
N VAL A 203 2.30 7.32 15.42
CA VAL A 203 1.37 6.19 15.31
C VAL A 203 2.12 4.91 14.93
N ALA A 204 2.99 4.98 13.91
CA ALA A 204 3.80 3.85 13.48
C ALA A 204 4.67 3.30 14.63
N ARG A 205 5.34 4.18 15.37
CA ARG A 205 6.14 3.80 16.55
C ARG A 205 5.30 3.19 17.67
N LYS A 206 4.12 3.77 17.95
CA LYS A 206 3.21 3.26 18.99
C LYS A 206 2.75 1.82 18.73
N TYR A 207 2.49 1.50 17.47
CA TYR A 207 1.98 0.19 17.08
C TYR A 207 3.08 -0.76 16.54
N GLU A 208 4.34 -0.29 16.51
CA GLU A 208 5.50 -1.05 16.00
C GLU A 208 5.28 -1.53 14.55
N VAL A 209 4.77 -0.64 13.70
CA VAL A 209 4.54 -0.89 12.28
C VAL A 209 5.38 0.05 11.40
N ASP A 210 5.58 -0.30 10.15
CA ASP A 210 6.33 0.50 9.20
C ASP A 210 5.56 1.73 8.73
N ILE A 211 6.28 2.72 8.21
CA ILE A 211 5.72 3.88 7.50
C ILE A 211 6.35 4.00 6.13
N ARG A 212 5.52 4.34 5.13
CA ARG A 212 5.95 4.72 3.80
C ARG A 212 5.47 6.12 3.48
N ILE A 213 6.41 6.96 3.09
CA ILE A 213 6.14 8.35 2.76
C ILE A 213 6.21 8.49 1.24
N GLY A 214 5.10 8.87 0.64
CA GLY A 214 4.99 9.31 -0.75
C GLY A 214 4.85 10.80 -0.82
N ILE A 215 5.25 11.38 -1.96
CA ILE A 215 5.02 12.79 -2.28
C ILE A 215 3.94 12.84 -3.35
N TYR A 216 2.94 13.70 -3.14
CA TYR A 216 1.89 13.93 -4.13
C TYR A 216 2.49 14.40 -5.45
N GLY A 217 2.10 13.73 -6.51
CA GLY A 217 2.41 14.11 -7.88
C GLY A 217 1.15 14.04 -8.74
N THR A 218 1.05 14.92 -9.70
CA THR A 218 -0.04 14.88 -10.67
C THR A 218 0.20 13.75 -11.66
N MET A 219 -0.69 12.77 -11.70
CA MET A 219 -0.72 11.72 -12.72
C MET A 219 -2.11 11.73 -13.35
N ASP A 220 -2.19 11.75 -14.67
CA ASP A 220 -3.46 11.86 -15.42
C ASP A 220 -4.48 10.78 -15.05
N PHE A 221 -3.99 9.60 -14.68
CA PHE A 221 -4.87 8.50 -14.23
C PHE A 221 -5.60 8.82 -12.93
N PHE A 222 -4.94 9.49 -11.98
CA PHE A 222 -5.51 9.79 -10.65
C PHE A 222 -6.17 11.16 -10.59
N ASN A 223 -5.93 12.02 -11.56
CA ASN A 223 -6.49 13.36 -11.64
C ASN A 223 -7.53 13.42 -12.77
N THR A 224 -8.69 13.97 -12.48
CA THR A 224 -9.58 14.44 -13.53
C THR A 224 -8.99 15.75 -14.04
N THR A 225 -8.54 15.77 -15.28
CA THR A 225 -8.45 17.02 -16.01
C THR A 225 -9.88 17.51 -16.18
N ALA A 226 -10.22 18.58 -15.46
CA ALA A 226 -11.45 19.31 -15.69
C ALA A 226 -11.41 19.95 -17.07
#